data_7b5fc37e6946ff846aec02e3447c8175
#
_entry.id   7b5fc37e6946ff846aec02e3447c8175
#
_cell.length_a   1.000
_cell.length_b   1.000
_cell.length_c   1.000
_cell.angle_alpha   90.00
_cell.angle_beta   90.00
_cell.angle_gamma   90.00
#
_symmetry.space_group_name_H-M   'P 1'
#
loop_
_entity.id
_entity.type
_entity.pdbx_description
1 polymer ?
#
loop_
_entity_poly.entity_id
_entity_poly.type
_entity_poly.pdbx_seq_one_letter_code
_entity_poly.pdbx_strand_id
1 'polypeptide(L)'
;MSTRQYAFSWDYVGNVHDGRPNLGNSARIEVYRLFQYTLRDVIEARYGTAESEEVMRESGKLAGQKFCERFVGRRERFDDFVAAAQKALLDFGIGIMRIESADYETLHFTLTVAEDLDCSGLPDKDHTV
;
A
#
# COMPACT_ATOMS: atom_id res chain seq x y z
N MET A 1 26.18 -15.70 -2.21
CA MET A 1 24.79 -15.44 -1.84
C MET A 1 24.68 -14.93 -0.42
N SER A 2 24.07 -13.78 -0.24
CA SER A 2 23.81 -13.28 1.11
C SER A 2 22.67 -14.08 1.76
N THR A 3 22.84 -14.44 3.02
CA THR A 3 21.78 -15.11 3.78
C THR A 3 20.77 -14.09 4.27
N ARG A 4 19.51 -14.33 3.95
CA ARG A 4 18.43 -13.45 4.36
C ARG A 4 18.10 -13.70 5.83
N GLN A 5 18.23 -12.67 6.65
CA GLN A 5 17.93 -12.75 8.09
C GLN A 5 16.56 -12.20 8.44
N TYR A 6 15.99 -11.38 7.57
CA TYR A 6 14.70 -10.71 7.82
C TYR A 6 13.70 -11.08 6.73
N ALA A 7 12.50 -11.40 7.14
CA ALA A 7 11.32 -11.50 6.27
C ALA A 7 10.14 -10.90 7.02
N PHE A 8 9.24 -10.23 6.32
CA PHE A 8 8.09 -9.62 6.95
C PHE A 8 7.20 -10.66 7.64
N SER A 9 6.75 -10.32 8.83
CA SER A 9 5.71 -11.05 9.56
C SER A 9 4.79 -10.05 10.25
N TRP A 10 3.50 -10.35 10.30
CA TRP A 10 2.55 -9.52 11.02
C TRP A 10 2.88 -9.40 12.51
N ASP A 11 3.59 -10.37 13.07
CA ASP A 11 4.04 -10.31 14.47
C ASP A 11 4.93 -9.09 14.75
N TYR A 12 5.64 -8.60 13.73
CA TYR A 12 6.49 -7.40 13.87
C TYR A 12 5.71 -6.10 13.99
N VAL A 13 4.45 -6.09 13.60
CA VAL A 13 3.57 -4.93 13.80
C VAL A 13 3.21 -4.79 15.28
N GLY A 14 3.15 -5.92 15.99
CA GLY A 14 2.92 -5.95 17.42
C GLY A 14 1.51 -5.57 17.82
N ASN A 15 1.32 -5.28 19.09
CA ASN A 15 0.05 -4.82 19.63
C ASN A 15 0.09 -3.30 19.79
N VAL A 16 -0.42 -2.61 18.78
CA VAL A 16 -0.41 -1.14 18.72
C VAL A 16 -1.24 -0.55 19.87
N HIS A 17 -2.37 -1.18 20.20
CA HIS A 17 -3.23 -0.70 21.28
C HIS A 17 -2.52 -0.70 22.63
N ASP A 18 -1.83 -1.79 22.95
CA ASP A 18 -1.10 -1.89 24.22
C ASP A 18 0.14 -0.98 24.25
N GLY A 19 0.84 -0.86 23.12
CA GLY A 19 2.03 -0.03 23.02
C GLY A 19 1.75 1.46 22.93
N ARG A 20 0.57 1.84 22.46
CA ARG A 20 0.17 3.24 22.27
C ARG A 20 -1.21 3.51 22.89
N PRO A 21 -1.36 3.38 24.21
CA PRO A 21 -2.68 3.50 24.84
C PRO A 21 -3.34 4.87 24.70
N ASN A 22 -2.56 5.90 24.44
CA ASN A 22 -3.08 7.26 24.28
C ASN A 22 -3.23 7.69 22.82
N LEU A 23 -2.34 7.25 21.94
CA LEU A 23 -2.31 7.68 20.55
C LEU A 23 -2.94 6.66 19.58
N GLY A 24 -2.94 5.39 19.97
CA GLY A 24 -3.55 4.32 19.18
C GLY A 24 -2.97 4.19 17.79
N ASN A 25 -3.83 3.93 16.82
CA ASN A 25 -3.46 3.74 15.41
C ASN A 25 -3.24 5.04 14.63
N SER A 26 -3.43 6.19 15.28
CA SER A 26 -3.39 7.47 14.58
C SER A 26 -1.97 7.97 14.40
N ALA A 27 -1.67 8.38 13.17
CA ALA A 27 -0.47 9.12 12.80
C ALA A 27 -0.85 10.04 11.64
N ARG A 28 -0.13 11.14 11.48
CA ARG A 28 -0.39 12.02 10.35
C ARG A 28 0.25 11.45 9.08
N ILE A 29 -0.38 11.72 7.95
CA ILE A 29 0.07 11.24 6.64
C ILE A 29 1.48 11.69 6.32
N GLU A 30 1.88 12.88 6.77
CA GLU A 30 3.22 13.39 6.54
C GLU A 30 4.30 12.42 7.06
N VAL A 31 4.03 11.70 8.14
CA VAL A 31 4.97 10.69 8.68
C VAL A 31 5.18 9.54 7.70
N TYR A 32 4.07 9.04 7.13
CA TYR A 32 4.12 8.00 6.11
C TYR A 32 4.88 8.47 4.88
N ARG A 33 4.51 9.64 4.35
CA ARG A 33 5.13 10.17 3.12
C ARG A 33 6.59 10.52 3.33
N LEU A 34 6.95 11.08 4.48
CA LEU A 34 8.33 11.38 4.81
C LEU A 34 9.18 10.10 4.76
N PHE A 35 8.72 9.03 5.43
CA PHE A 35 9.43 7.75 5.43
C PHE A 35 9.51 7.16 4.03
N GLN A 36 8.39 7.11 3.32
CA GLN A 36 8.30 6.53 1.98
C GLN A 36 9.26 7.24 1.00
N TYR A 37 9.22 8.56 0.99
CA TYR A 37 9.96 9.35 0.02
C TYR A 37 11.44 9.42 0.34
N THR A 38 11.81 9.49 1.61
CA THR A 38 13.23 9.46 2.00
C THR A 38 13.85 8.07 1.80
N LEU A 39 13.06 7.00 2.00
CA LEU A 39 13.51 5.65 1.69
C LEU A 39 13.80 5.51 0.20
N ARG A 40 12.90 6.00 -0.65
CA ARG A 40 13.11 6.02 -2.10
C ARG A 40 14.37 6.78 -2.49
N ASP A 41 14.59 7.96 -1.90
CA ASP A 41 15.78 8.77 -2.14
C ASP A 41 17.06 7.99 -1.88
N VAL A 42 17.14 7.32 -0.73
CA VAL A 42 18.32 6.52 -0.36
C VAL A 42 18.51 5.32 -1.29
N ILE A 43 17.44 4.61 -1.62
CA ILE A 43 17.52 3.45 -2.53
C ILE A 43 18.00 3.92 -3.91
N GLU A 44 17.44 5.01 -4.41
CA GLU A 44 17.81 5.54 -5.72
C GLU A 44 19.26 6.05 -5.75
N ALA A 45 19.72 6.68 -4.67
CA ALA A 45 21.10 7.13 -4.56
C ALA A 45 22.09 5.95 -4.56
N ARG A 46 21.70 4.81 -3.99
CA ARG A 46 22.58 3.63 -3.93
C ARG A 46 22.55 2.78 -5.19
N TYR A 47 21.38 2.61 -5.80
CA TYR A 47 21.16 1.59 -6.82
C TYR A 47 20.66 2.14 -8.16
N GLY A 48 20.38 3.42 -8.23
CA GLY A 48 19.86 4.07 -9.43
C GLY A 48 18.34 3.94 -9.57
N THR A 49 17.79 4.68 -10.54
CA THR A 49 16.34 4.81 -10.74
C THR A 49 15.69 3.47 -11.09
N ALA A 50 16.25 2.74 -12.05
CA ALA A 50 15.65 1.47 -12.52
C ALA A 50 15.54 0.44 -11.40
N GLU A 51 16.59 0.27 -10.62
CA GLU A 51 16.59 -0.67 -9.49
C GLU A 51 15.66 -0.20 -8.38
N SER A 52 15.60 1.10 -8.13
CA SER A 52 14.68 1.68 -7.16
C SER A 52 13.22 1.38 -7.53
N GLU A 53 12.87 1.57 -8.79
CA GLU A 53 11.52 1.27 -9.27
C GLU A 53 11.16 -0.21 -9.10
N GLU A 54 12.11 -1.10 -9.37
CA GLU A 54 11.89 -2.54 -9.18
C GLU A 54 11.69 -2.89 -7.71
N VAL A 55 12.52 -2.35 -6.82
CA VAL A 55 12.38 -2.56 -5.38
C VAL A 55 11.01 -2.07 -4.88
N MET A 56 10.59 -0.89 -5.31
CA MET A 56 9.30 -0.34 -4.91
C MET A 56 8.13 -1.18 -5.45
N ARG A 57 8.24 -1.69 -6.67
CA ARG A 57 7.23 -2.57 -7.26
C ARG A 57 7.10 -3.88 -6.48
N GLU A 58 8.22 -4.53 -6.19
CA GLU A 58 8.23 -5.77 -5.41
C GLU A 58 7.70 -5.55 -4.00
N SER A 59 8.09 -4.46 -3.36
CA SER A 59 7.63 -4.09 -2.02
C SER A 59 6.11 -3.87 -2.00
N GLY A 60 5.58 -3.13 -2.98
CA GLY A 60 4.15 -2.87 -3.10
C GLY A 60 3.35 -4.15 -3.33
N LYS A 61 3.88 -5.05 -4.17
CA LYS A 61 3.26 -6.35 -4.40
C LYS A 61 3.19 -7.18 -3.12
N LEU A 62 4.29 -7.25 -2.38
CA LEU A 62 4.34 -7.98 -1.11
C LEU A 62 3.39 -7.37 -0.09
N ALA A 63 3.41 -6.05 0.06
CA ALA A 63 2.53 -5.35 0.99
C ALA A 63 1.06 -5.58 0.64
N GLY A 64 0.71 -5.50 -0.64
CA GLY A 64 -0.65 -5.75 -1.11
C GLY A 64 -1.13 -7.17 -0.83
N GLN A 65 -0.27 -8.17 -1.06
CA GLN A 65 -0.58 -9.57 -0.75
C GLN A 65 -0.85 -9.75 0.75
N LYS A 66 0.03 -9.24 1.60
CA LYS A 66 -0.10 -9.35 3.05
C LYS A 66 -1.33 -8.62 3.58
N PHE A 67 -1.61 -7.44 3.04
CA PHE A 67 -2.79 -6.66 3.39
C PHE A 67 -4.08 -7.40 3.01
N CYS A 68 -4.16 -7.90 1.78
CA CYS A 68 -5.33 -8.63 1.30
C CYS A 68 -5.58 -9.91 2.10
N GLU A 69 -4.54 -10.68 2.38
CA GLU A 69 -4.67 -11.92 3.18
C GLU A 69 -5.28 -11.64 4.56
N ARG A 70 -4.89 -10.52 5.18
CA ARG A 70 -5.30 -10.23 6.56
C ARG A 70 -6.62 -9.46 6.65
N PHE A 71 -6.83 -8.47 5.78
CA PHE A 71 -7.91 -7.50 5.95
C PHE A 71 -9.03 -7.61 4.93
N VAL A 72 -8.79 -8.22 3.78
CA VAL A 72 -9.80 -8.40 2.75
C VAL A 72 -10.33 -9.83 2.76
N GLY A 73 -9.43 -10.79 2.82
CA GLY A 73 -9.76 -12.21 2.83
C GLY A 73 -10.17 -12.73 1.45
N ARG A 74 -10.36 -14.04 1.40
CA ARG A 74 -10.78 -14.71 0.18
C ARG A 74 -12.30 -14.63 0.02
N ARG A 75 -12.76 -14.27 -1.16
CA ARG A 75 -14.19 -14.16 -1.49
C ARG A 75 -14.47 -14.99 -2.74
N GLU A 76 -15.64 -15.62 -2.76
CA GLU A 76 -16.05 -16.45 -3.91
C GLU A 76 -16.54 -15.58 -5.07
N ARG A 77 -17.21 -14.46 -4.75
CA ARG A 77 -17.74 -13.54 -5.75
C ARG A 77 -16.84 -12.32 -5.88
N PHE A 78 -16.61 -11.90 -7.12
CA PHE A 78 -15.81 -10.71 -7.40
C PHE A 78 -16.40 -9.45 -6.76
N ASP A 79 -17.72 -9.30 -6.82
CA ASP A 79 -18.40 -8.13 -6.24
C ASP A 79 -18.17 -8.05 -4.73
N ASP A 80 -18.19 -9.20 -4.05
CA ASP A 80 -17.93 -9.26 -2.61
C ASP A 80 -16.47 -8.92 -2.29
N PHE A 81 -15.56 -9.35 -3.14
CA PHE A 81 -14.14 -9.01 -3.02
C PHE A 81 -13.94 -7.49 -3.17
N VAL A 82 -14.53 -6.90 -4.21
CA VAL A 82 -14.43 -5.44 -4.45
C VAL A 82 -14.99 -4.66 -3.26
N ALA A 83 -16.17 -5.04 -2.76
CA ALA A 83 -16.77 -4.36 -1.61
C ALA A 83 -15.88 -4.45 -0.37
N ALA A 84 -15.30 -5.63 -0.10
CA ALA A 84 -14.40 -5.82 1.02
C ALA A 84 -13.10 -5.01 0.86
N ALA A 85 -12.56 -4.95 -0.34
CA ALA A 85 -11.36 -4.15 -0.64
C ALA A 85 -11.64 -2.65 -0.48
N GLN A 86 -12.76 -2.16 -1.01
CA GLN A 86 -13.17 -0.77 -0.85
C GLN A 86 -13.28 -0.38 0.62
N LYS A 87 -13.93 -1.24 1.41
CA LYS A 87 -14.09 -1.01 2.84
C LYS A 87 -12.74 -0.99 3.56
N ALA A 88 -11.87 -1.93 3.28
CA ALA A 88 -10.56 -2.02 3.92
C ALA A 88 -9.70 -0.79 3.59
N LEU A 89 -9.65 -0.38 2.33
CA LEU A 89 -8.90 0.80 1.92
C LEU A 89 -9.41 2.07 2.63
N LEU A 90 -10.73 2.19 2.75
CA LEU A 90 -11.35 3.33 3.43
C LEU A 90 -11.06 3.30 4.93
N ASP A 91 -11.26 2.15 5.58
CA ASP A 91 -11.06 1.99 7.02
C ASP A 91 -9.61 2.29 7.45
N PHE A 92 -8.65 1.93 6.62
CA PHE A 92 -7.23 2.18 6.87
C PHE A 92 -6.75 3.54 6.38
N GLY A 93 -7.64 4.33 5.75
CA GLY A 93 -7.27 5.65 5.25
C GLY A 93 -6.31 5.62 4.07
N ILE A 94 -6.33 4.54 3.30
CA ILE A 94 -5.45 4.37 2.13
C ILE A 94 -6.02 5.13 0.93
N GLY A 95 -7.33 5.07 0.75
CA GLY A 95 -7.97 5.78 -0.36
C GLY A 95 -9.41 5.34 -0.59
N ILE A 96 -10.07 6.03 -1.50
CA ILE A 96 -11.44 5.76 -1.90
C ILE A 96 -11.40 5.11 -3.30
N MET A 97 -11.59 3.81 -3.34
CA MET A 97 -11.53 3.04 -4.58
C MET A 97 -12.88 2.96 -5.25
N ARG A 98 -12.91 3.15 -6.57
CA ARG A 98 -14.09 2.97 -7.40
C ARG A 98 -13.76 2.11 -8.61
N ILE A 99 -14.69 1.24 -9.00
CA ILE A 99 -14.61 0.52 -10.27
C ILE A 99 -15.31 1.37 -11.32
N GLU A 100 -14.55 1.83 -12.32
CA GLU A 100 -15.10 2.64 -13.40
C GLU A 100 -15.63 1.75 -14.54
N SER A 101 -14.94 0.66 -14.83
CA SER A 101 -15.41 -0.34 -15.79
C SER A 101 -14.85 -1.71 -15.45
N ALA A 102 -15.60 -2.74 -15.79
CA ALA A 102 -15.19 -4.12 -15.55
C ALA A 102 -15.68 -5.00 -16.70
N ASP A 103 -14.77 -5.83 -17.22
CA ASP A 103 -15.08 -6.89 -18.17
C ASP A 103 -14.70 -8.22 -17.51
N TYR A 104 -15.71 -8.96 -17.09
CA TYR A 104 -15.52 -10.21 -16.35
C TYR A 104 -15.01 -11.34 -17.24
N GLU A 105 -15.24 -11.27 -18.56
CA GLU A 105 -14.78 -12.30 -19.50
C GLU A 105 -13.29 -12.20 -19.76
N THR A 106 -12.79 -10.98 -19.97
CA THR A 106 -11.37 -10.73 -20.25
C THR A 106 -10.57 -10.42 -19.01
N LEU A 107 -11.22 -10.24 -17.87
CA LEU A 107 -10.62 -9.83 -16.58
C LEU A 107 -9.92 -8.47 -16.67
N HIS A 108 -10.47 -7.57 -17.48
CA HIS A 108 -9.99 -6.20 -17.57
C HIS A 108 -10.83 -5.28 -16.71
N PHE A 109 -10.17 -4.55 -15.81
CA PHE A 109 -10.83 -3.63 -14.90
C PHE A 109 -10.17 -2.27 -14.99
N THR A 110 -10.98 -1.22 -14.97
CA THR A 110 -10.51 0.15 -14.77
C THR A 110 -11.01 0.61 -13.41
N LEU A 111 -10.11 0.99 -12.56
CA LEU A 111 -10.45 1.52 -11.25
C LEU A 111 -9.76 2.85 -10.99
N THR A 112 -10.34 3.64 -10.12
CA THR A 112 -9.75 4.88 -9.64
C THR A 112 -9.63 4.83 -8.12
N VAL A 113 -8.61 5.52 -7.61
CA VAL A 113 -8.44 5.69 -6.17
C VAL A 113 -8.33 7.20 -5.91
N ALA A 114 -9.32 7.74 -5.22
CA ALA A 114 -9.32 9.14 -4.81
C ALA A 114 -8.73 9.27 -3.41
N GLU A 115 -8.17 10.43 -3.12
CA GLU A 115 -7.60 10.79 -1.82
C GLU A 115 -6.58 9.75 -1.32
N ASP A 116 -5.77 9.22 -2.25
CA ASP A 116 -4.84 8.15 -1.89
C ASP A 116 -3.74 8.64 -0.93
N LEU A 117 -3.31 7.71 -0.09
CA LEU A 117 -2.32 7.94 0.95
C LEU A 117 -0.98 8.42 0.39
N ASP A 118 -0.61 7.93 -0.77
CA ASP A 118 0.75 8.05 -1.29
C ASP A 118 1.01 9.38 -1.98
N CYS A 119 0.09 9.85 -2.82
CA CYS A 119 0.38 10.99 -3.68
C CYS A 119 -0.73 12.02 -3.85
N SER A 120 -1.90 11.85 -3.25
CA SER A 120 -2.96 12.85 -3.39
C SER A 120 -2.54 14.21 -2.81
N GLY A 121 -2.67 15.25 -3.60
CA GLY A 121 -2.30 16.61 -3.20
C GLY A 121 -0.85 16.98 -3.45
N LEU A 122 -0.06 16.11 -4.08
CA LEU A 122 1.30 16.45 -4.49
C LEU A 122 1.28 17.55 -5.58
N PRO A 123 2.33 18.38 -5.63
CA PRO A 123 2.44 19.35 -6.74
C PRO A 123 2.55 18.63 -8.08
N ASP A 124 2.04 19.28 -9.13
CA ASP A 124 2.22 18.83 -10.50
C ASP A 124 3.70 18.88 -10.86
N LYS A 125 4.29 17.74 -11.15
CA LYS A 125 5.70 17.60 -11.54
C LYS A 125 5.84 16.52 -12.60
N ASP A 126 6.86 16.68 -13.44
CA ASP A 126 7.13 15.76 -14.55
C ASP A 126 7.77 14.43 -14.09
N HIS A 127 7.75 14.13 -12.79
CA HIS A 127 8.31 12.90 -12.26
C HIS A 127 7.42 12.31 -11.20
N THR A 128 7.42 10.99 -11.09
CA THR A 128 6.72 10.25 -10.06
C THR A 128 7.58 10.12 -8.80
N VAL A 129 6.91 10.06 -7.68
CA VAL A 129 7.55 9.88 -6.38
C VAL A 129 7.61 8.41 -6.01
#